data_ab6f4c0fcafc06cffbed0fa392908404
#
_entry.id   ab6f4c0fcafc06cffbed0fa392908404
#
_cell.length_a   1.000
_cell.length_b   1.000
_cell.length_c   1.000
_cell.angle_alpha   90.00
_cell.angle_beta   90.00
_cell.angle_gamma   90.00
#
_symmetry.space_group_name_H-M   'P 1'
#
loop_
_entity.id
_entity.type
_entity.pdbx_description
1 polymer ?
#
loop_
_entity_poly.entity_id
_entity_poly.type
_entity_poly.pdbx_seq_one_letter_code
_entity_poly.pdbx_strand_id
1 'polypeptide(L)'
;MQGVFAKAVPEIFSCESGTPGYSFYFDLIAPVWRNCRAEGAIHRLCSLMRKMGAKTLLREELEPNDEIRQEFEDLQTRVGKTLPSEPSAIRFSFFAAPCRDKDKWRDQLPVTSFLGYAVVLRAELPTDVPIVKERCPSGEMAYVLEAATRPPAWVSENGNGGYAVAGVTNYYVHCQREFKTTIGPRGASREYAPKGAFFCQQNGLTHVCAHAALRMILNTAEGLVDHKVTNRELNEILGIDHRKTFASKGLSVEQIREITDHLNLNVLAADFITFPTVDYAEWIYPLVESGYAVLLIFNPIHTEGHVVAVLGHTMNSDKWDCEAHLAYRPEAFGTYHASAAWVDHFVINDDNFGMYTCMPPSYLRSKVLPQYDLTQRARFAIGFLPPELDVPPYFAEKASIGIVRQLRGVLQPNPGNRWLQRIWEQLDQPQKGIVARTLGCTKEQYVAHLKATVDSDGHGPVSAISKVLVNAPDHLWLTEVSLPDLYTANKHKLGDILVDARAGKHGGQPMLTYVWGWLPGLQIPDNPRPGVTPLSWPLTGHIPVLRQAKVLGPCHEW
;
A
#
# COMPACT_ATOMS: atom_id res chain seq x y z
N MET A 1 14.18 -18.90 8.33
CA MET A 1 12.90 -19.65 8.16
C MET A 1 13.21 -21.02 7.60
N GLN A 2 12.75 -22.09 8.23
CA GLN A 2 12.83 -23.42 7.62
C GLN A 2 11.83 -23.45 6.46
N GLY A 3 12.30 -23.81 5.26
CA GLY A 3 11.44 -23.91 4.07
C GLY A 3 10.33 -24.94 4.26
N VAL A 4 9.11 -24.62 3.81
CA VAL A 4 7.98 -25.58 3.81
C VAL A 4 8.10 -26.43 2.56
N PHE A 5 8.29 -27.72 2.74
CA PHE A 5 8.47 -28.68 1.64
C PHE A 5 7.16 -29.38 1.28
N ALA A 6 7.06 -29.82 0.03
CA ALA A 6 5.98 -30.69 -0.42
C ALA A 6 6.20 -32.14 0.03
N LYS A 7 5.11 -32.89 0.29
CA LYS A 7 5.14 -34.32 0.60
C LYS A 7 5.59 -35.16 -0.61
N ALA A 8 5.30 -34.68 -1.83
CA ALA A 8 5.58 -35.36 -3.10
C ALA A 8 5.91 -34.37 -4.21
N VAL A 9 6.26 -34.89 -5.38
CA VAL A 9 6.47 -34.09 -6.60
C VAL A 9 5.18 -33.33 -6.94
N PRO A 10 5.27 -32.04 -7.35
CA PRO A 10 4.10 -31.24 -7.68
C PRO A 10 3.24 -31.84 -8.79
N GLU A 11 1.93 -31.74 -8.66
CA GLU A 11 1.03 -31.90 -9.80
C GLU A 11 1.12 -30.66 -10.69
N ILE A 12 1.31 -30.86 -11.99
CA ILE A 12 1.59 -29.77 -12.93
C ILE A 12 0.49 -29.67 -13.96
N PHE A 13 -0.10 -28.50 -14.04
CA PHE A 13 -1.14 -28.12 -14.99
C PHE A 13 -0.62 -26.97 -15.84
N SER A 14 -0.41 -27.20 -17.14
CA SER A 14 0.19 -26.22 -18.03
C SER A 14 -0.61 -26.04 -19.31
N CYS A 15 -0.72 -24.80 -19.77
CA CYS A 15 -1.31 -24.43 -21.05
C CYS A 15 -0.19 -24.01 -22.01
N GLU A 16 -0.01 -24.76 -23.08
CA GLU A 16 1.07 -24.54 -24.06
C GLU A 16 0.74 -23.39 -25.03
N SER A 17 -0.54 -23.22 -25.37
CA SER A 17 -0.99 -22.25 -26.36
C SER A 17 -1.92 -21.20 -25.73
N GLY A 18 -1.58 -19.92 -25.94
CA GLY A 18 -2.41 -18.81 -25.48
C GLY A 18 -2.34 -18.55 -23.97
N THR A 19 -3.27 -17.72 -23.49
CA THR A 19 -3.48 -17.47 -22.07
C THR A 19 -4.70 -18.26 -21.61
N PRO A 20 -4.58 -19.10 -20.57
CA PRO A 20 -5.71 -19.87 -20.08
C PRO A 20 -6.87 -18.97 -19.67
N GLY A 21 -8.08 -19.43 -19.88
CA GLY A 21 -9.28 -18.77 -19.38
C GLY A 21 -9.37 -18.83 -17.85
N TYR A 22 -10.24 -18.01 -17.27
CA TYR A 22 -10.49 -17.99 -15.82
C TYR A 22 -10.87 -19.37 -15.28
N SER A 23 -11.74 -20.10 -15.97
CA SER A 23 -12.22 -21.43 -15.59
C SER A 23 -11.09 -22.44 -15.44
N PHE A 24 -10.03 -22.33 -16.24
CA PHE A 24 -8.90 -23.25 -16.16
C PHE A 24 -8.29 -23.31 -14.75
N TYR A 25 -8.08 -22.14 -14.13
CA TYR A 25 -7.55 -22.08 -12.77
C TYR A 25 -8.62 -22.42 -11.74
N PHE A 26 -9.81 -21.89 -11.92
CA PHE A 26 -10.89 -22.06 -10.97
C PHE A 26 -11.28 -23.53 -10.82
N ASP A 27 -11.39 -24.27 -11.92
CA ASP A 27 -11.76 -25.69 -11.90
C ASP A 27 -10.69 -26.57 -11.22
N LEU A 28 -9.42 -26.16 -11.27
CA LEU A 28 -8.33 -26.88 -10.61
C LEU A 28 -8.25 -26.61 -9.11
N ILE A 29 -8.67 -25.44 -8.70
CA ILE A 29 -8.53 -24.93 -7.34
C ILE A 29 -9.84 -25.08 -6.56
N ALA A 30 -11.00 -24.84 -7.17
CA ALA A 30 -12.32 -24.90 -6.54
C ALA A 30 -12.63 -26.20 -5.77
N PRO A 31 -12.19 -27.40 -6.19
CA PRO A 31 -12.40 -28.61 -5.41
C PRO A 31 -11.80 -28.60 -4.01
N VAL A 32 -10.83 -27.72 -3.75
CA VAL A 32 -10.17 -27.62 -2.44
C VAL A 32 -10.99 -26.83 -1.44
N TRP A 33 -11.89 -25.93 -1.88
CA TRP A 33 -12.65 -25.08 -0.97
C TRP A 33 -14.10 -24.76 -1.43
N ARG A 34 -14.70 -25.59 -2.21
CA ARG A 34 -16.11 -25.44 -2.57
C ARG A 34 -16.95 -25.28 -1.30
N ASN A 35 -17.75 -24.19 -1.24
CA ASN A 35 -18.62 -23.82 -0.12
C ASN A 35 -17.91 -23.24 1.14
N CYS A 36 -16.68 -22.79 1.06
CA CYS A 36 -15.97 -22.17 2.17
C CYS A 36 -15.88 -20.65 2.03
N ARG A 37 -15.60 -19.94 3.13
CA ARG A 37 -15.41 -18.47 3.18
C ARG A 37 -14.33 -17.94 2.22
N ALA A 38 -13.43 -18.82 1.78
CA ALA A 38 -12.34 -18.51 0.89
C ALA A 38 -12.75 -18.09 -0.54
N GLU A 39 -14.01 -18.26 -0.92
CA GLU A 39 -14.45 -18.18 -2.31
C GLU A 39 -14.09 -16.85 -2.98
N GLY A 40 -14.36 -15.71 -2.31
CA GLY A 40 -14.05 -14.39 -2.87
C GLY A 40 -12.56 -14.17 -3.13
N ALA A 41 -11.69 -14.52 -2.18
CA ALA A 41 -10.25 -14.39 -2.31
C ALA A 41 -9.67 -15.25 -3.44
N ILE A 42 -10.27 -16.41 -3.66
CA ILE A 42 -9.83 -17.32 -4.71
C ILE A 42 -10.28 -16.88 -6.09
N HIS A 43 -11.51 -16.42 -6.21
CA HIS A 43 -11.96 -15.77 -7.43
C HIS A 43 -11.03 -14.62 -7.82
N ARG A 44 -10.61 -13.83 -6.83
CA ARG A 44 -9.65 -12.75 -7.04
C ARG A 44 -8.29 -13.28 -7.46
N LEU A 45 -7.77 -14.32 -6.80
CA LEU A 45 -6.49 -14.95 -7.17
C LEU A 45 -6.51 -15.47 -8.61
N CYS A 46 -7.55 -16.20 -9.01
CA CYS A 46 -7.70 -16.68 -10.39
C CYS A 46 -7.74 -15.52 -11.41
N SER A 47 -8.45 -14.45 -11.07
CA SER A 47 -8.52 -13.26 -11.91
C SER A 47 -7.17 -12.57 -12.06
N LEU A 48 -6.39 -12.46 -10.97
CA LEU A 48 -5.04 -11.91 -10.97
C LEU A 48 -4.10 -12.77 -11.84
N MET A 49 -4.11 -14.09 -11.63
CA MET A 49 -3.24 -15.00 -12.37
C MET A 49 -3.54 -14.96 -13.87
N ARG A 50 -4.82 -14.92 -14.25
CA ARG A 50 -5.22 -14.69 -15.65
C ARG A 50 -4.68 -13.37 -16.17
N LYS A 51 -4.87 -12.28 -15.43
CA LYS A 51 -4.41 -10.93 -15.81
C LYS A 51 -2.89 -10.90 -15.99
N MET A 52 -2.16 -11.59 -15.13
CA MET A 52 -0.70 -11.66 -15.17
C MET A 52 -0.17 -12.69 -16.18
N GLY A 53 -1.03 -13.33 -16.95
CA GLY A 53 -0.64 -14.26 -18.00
C GLY A 53 -0.05 -15.57 -17.50
N ALA A 54 -0.45 -16.04 -16.31
CA ALA A 54 -0.02 -17.34 -15.82
C ALA A 54 -0.36 -18.45 -16.84
N LYS A 55 0.59 -19.33 -17.12
CA LYS A 55 0.44 -20.47 -18.03
C LYS A 55 0.56 -21.81 -17.33
N THR A 56 1.26 -21.85 -16.20
CA THR A 56 1.45 -23.06 -15.42
C THR A 56 1.02 -22.85 -13.98
N LEU A 57 0.28 -23.83 -13.44
CA LEU A 57 -0.08 -23.99 -12.04
C LEU A 57 0.57 -25.25 -11.51
N LEU A 58 1.28 -25.15 -10.40
CA LEU A 58 1.74 -26.30 -9.60
C LEU A 58 0.84 -26.43 -8.38
N ARG A 59 0.41 -27.64 -8.06
CA ARG A 59 -0.33 -27.99 -6.85
C ARG A 59 0.49 -28.96 -6.02
N GLU A 60 0.62 -28.68 -4.73
CA GLU A 60 1.43 -29.46 -3.80
C GLU A 60 0.72 -29.63 -2.47
N GLU A 61 0.72 -30.81 -1.93
CA GLU A 61 0.40 -31.04 -0.51
C GLU A 61 1.67 -30.82 0.32
N LEU A 62 1.57 -30.01 1.37
CA LEU A 62 2.71 -29.59 2.17
C LEU A 62 2.91 -30.48 3.40
N GLU A 63 4.19 -30.69 3.77
CA GLU A 63 4.54 -31.15 5.10
C GLU A 63 4.17 -30.06 6.12
N PRO A 64 3.44 -30.39 7.21
CA PRO A 64 3.11 -29.37 8.19
C PRO A 64 4.37 -28.80 8.86
N ASN A 65 4.61 -27.49 8.69
CA ASN A 65 5.59 -26.75 9.46
C ASN A 65 4.99 -26.30 10.81
N ASP A 66 5.75 -25.56 11.60
CA ASP A 66 5.32 -25.13 12.93
C ASP A 66 4.07 -24.25 12.87
N GLU A 67 3.98 -23.31 11.91
CA GLU A 67 2.81 -22.44 11.74
C GLU A 67 1.54 -23.24 11.36
N ILE A 68 1.66 -24.16 10.41
CA ILE A 68 0.54 -25.03 10.00
C ILE A 68 0.06 -25.89 11.17
N ARG A 69 1.00 -26.47 11.96
CA ARG A 69 0.64 -27.22 13.16
C ARG A 69 -0.06 -26.36 14.19
N GLN A 70 0.46 -25.16 14.45
CA GLN A 70 -0.13 -24.21 15.38
C GLN A 70 -1.56 -23.84 15.01
N GLU A 71 -1.83 -23.54 13.74
CA GLU A 71 -3.17 -23.24 13.27
C GLU A 71 -4.15 -24.41 13.51
N PHE A 72 -3.70 -25.64 13.28
CA PHE A 72 -4.54 -26.83 13.52
C PHE A 72 -4.76 -27.09 15.03
N GLU A 73 -3.75 -26.91 15.87
CA GLU A 73 -3.86 -27.00 17.31
C GLU A 73 -4.82 -25.96 17.88
N ASP A 74 -4.77 -24.71 17.37
CA ASP A 74 -5.64 -23.63 17.79
C ASP A 74 -7.10 -23.92 17.38
N LEU A 75 -7.33 -24.42 16.16
CA LEU A 75 -8.65 -24.86 15.71
C LEU A 75 -9.18 -26.00 16.60
N GLN A 76 -8.38 -27.03 16.85
CA GLN A 76 -8.78 -28.15 17.71
C GLN A 76 -9.07 -27.68 19.14
N THR A 77 -8.24 -26.80 19.68
CA THR A 77 -8.46 -26.20 21.01
C THR A 77 -9.76 -25.42 21.05
N ARG A 78 -10.04 -24.63 20.01
CA ARG A 78 -11.26 -23.82 19.87
C ARG A 78 -12.52 -24.66 19.79
N VAL A 79 -12.47 -25.72 19.01
CA VAL A 79 -13.57 -26.65 18.83
C VAL A 79 -13.80 -27.51 20.09
N GLY A 80 -12.75 -27.76 20.86
CA GLY A 80 -12.80 -28.58 22.10
C GLY A 80 -13.03 -30.06 21.84
N LYS A 81 -12.87 -30.53 20.59
CA LYS A 81 -12.99 -31.92 20.17
C LYS A 81 -11.90 -32.26 19.15
N THR A 82 -11.57 -33.55 19.06
CA THR A 82 -10.72 -34.05 17.98
C THR A 82 -11.35 -33.79 16.63
N LEU A 83 -10.56 -33.33 15.67
CA LEU A 83 -11.03 -33.11 14.30
C LEU A 83 -11.37 -34.45 13.63
N PRO A 84 -12.44 -34.50 12.79
CA PRO A 84 -12.88 -35.75 12.14
C PRO A 84 -11.86 -36.37 11.21
N SER A 85 -11.04 -35.55 10.56
CA SER A 85 -9.96 -35.97 9.67
C SER A 85 -8.67 -35.18 9.94
N GLU A 86 -7.53 -35.71 9.49
CA GLU A 86 -6.26 -34.99 9.56
C GLU A 86 -6.31 -33.77 8.63
N PRO A 87 -6.06 -32.56 9.17
CA PRO A 87 -6.07 -31.37 8.35
C PRO A 87 -4.94 -31.37 7.31
N SER A 88 -5.15 -30.68 6.19
CA SER A 88 -4.19 -30.61 5.11
C SER A 88 -3.86 -29.17 4.72
N ALA A 89 -2.64 -28.96 4.21
CA ALA A 89 -2.18 -27.70 3.65
C ALA A 89 -1.81 -27.92 2.18
N ILE A 90 -2.40 -27.16 1.28
CA ILE A 90 -2.18 -27.27 -0.16
C ILE A 90 -1.63 -25.95 -0.68
N ARG A 91 -0.49 -26.01 -1.38
CA ARG A 91 0.09 -24.85 -2.05
C ARG A 91 -0.24 -24.86 -3.53
N PHE A 92 -0.65 -23.71 -4.03
CA PHE A 92 -0.80 -23.40 -5.44
C PHE A 92 0.27 -22.41 -5.84
N SER A 93 1.05 -22.73 -6.87
CA SER A 93 2.16 -21.90 -7.35
C SER A 93 1.98 -21.60 -8.83
N PHE A 94 2.12 -20.31 -9.22
CA PHE A 94 1.76 -19.82 -10.55
C PHE A 94 2.98 -19.30 -11.31
N PHE A 95 3.05 -19.64 -12.60
CA PHE A 95 4.16 -19.25 -13.47
C PHE A 95 3.66 -18.72 -14.82
N ALA A 96 4.29 -17.66 -15.30
CA ALA A 96 4.05 -17.13 -16.65
C ALA A 96 4.61 -18.03 -17.75
N ALA A 97 5.59 -18.88 -17.43
CA ALA A 97 6.16 -19.86 -18.35
C ALA A 97 5.26 -21.10 -18.50
N PRO A 98 5.13 -21.69 -19.70
CA PRO A 98 4.57 -23.02 -19.87
C PRO A 98 5.56 -24.10 -19.43
N CYS A 99 5.06 -25.21 -18.89
CA CYS A 99 5.83 -26.41 -18.55
C CYS A 99 5.40 -27.58 -19.45
N ARG A 100 6.26 -27.99 -20.40
CA ARG A 100 5.96 -29.06 -21.36
C ARG A 100 6.35 -30.43 -20.84
N ASP A 101 7.44 -30.48 -20.08
CA ASP A 101 7.98 -31.72 -19.50
C ASP A 101 7.88 -31.63 -17.99
N LYS A 102 6.95 -32.39 -17.42
CA LYS A 102 6.65 -32.39 -15.98
C LYS A 102 7.84 -32.92 -15.15
N ASP A 103 8.66 -33.79 -15.69
CA ASP A 103 9.82 -34.33 -14.99
C ASP A 103 10.96 -33.30 -14.90
N LYS A 104 10.98 -32.35 -15.84
CA LYS A 104 11.96 -31.23 -15.90
C LYS A 104 11.38 -29.89 -15.52
N TRP A 105 10.34 -29.86 -14.73
CA TRP A 105 9.65 -28.60 -14.36
C TRP A 105 10.60 -27.56 -13.77
N ARG A 106 11.59 -27.98 -12.99
CA ARG A 106 12.56 -27.07 -12.35
C ARG A 106 13.39 -26.30 -13.39
N ASP A 107 13.74 -26.92 -14.49
CA ASP A 107 14.53 -26.32 -15.57
C ASP A 107 13.66 -25.44 -16.48
N GLN A 108 12.40 -25.83 -16.67
CA GLN A 108 11.46 -25.14 -17.55
C GLN A 108 10.72 -23.96 -16.90
N LEU A 109 10.70 -23.89 -15.55
CA LEU A 109 10.05 -22.82 -14.81
C LEU A 109 11.11 -21.90 -14.14
N PRO A 110 11.67 -20.92 -14.88
CA PRO A 110 12.68 -20.02 -14.34
C PRO A 110 12.12 -19.13 -13.24
N VAL A 111 12.97 -18.68 -12.31
CA VAL A 111 12.60 -17.80 -11.19
C VAL A 111 11.92 -16.52 -11.69
N THR A 112 12.34 -15.99 -12.84
CA THR A 112 11.75 -14.80 -13.47
C THR A 112 10.31 -14.98 -13.91
N SER A 113 9.87 -16.21 -14.18
CA SER A 113 8.48 -16.51 -14.56
C SER A 113 7.54 -16.73 -13.37
N PHE A 114 8.06 -16.75 -12.15
CA PHE A 114 7.26 -17.00 -10.96
C PHE A 114 6.41 -15.79 -10.60
N LEU A 115 5.10 -15.96 -10.58
CA LEU A 115 4.12 -14.90 -10.33
C LEU A 115 3.70 -14.83 -8.87
N GLY A 116 3.75 -15.97 -8.17
CA GLY A 116 3.37 -16.04 -6.77
C GLY A 116 2.76 -17.38 -6.37
N TYR A 117 2.34 -17.45 -5.12
CA TYR A 117 1.76 -18.67 -4.54
C TYR A 117 0.65 -18.34 -3.53
N ALA A 118 -0.13 -19.37 -3.21
CA ALA A 118 -1.08 -19.37 -2.11
C ALA A 118 -1.07 -20.73 -1.40
N VAL A 119 -1.05 -20.71 -0.07
CA VAL A 119 -1.19 -21.89 0.80
C VAL A 119 -2.59 -21.87 1.40
N VAL A 120 -3.37 -22.90 1.11
CA VAL A 120 -4.72 -23.08 1.62
C VAL A 120 -4.72 -24.17 2.67
N LEU A 121 -5.23 -23.86 3.85
CA LEU A 121 -5.52 -24.83 4.88
C LEU A 121 -6.94 -25.39 4.68
N ARG A 122 -7.08 -26.70 4.87
CA ARG A 122 -8.36 -27.39 4.84
C ARG A 122 -8.48 -28.26 6.09
N ALA A 123 -9.65 -28.18 6.74
CA ALA A 123 -9.99 -28.99 7.90
C ALA A 123 -11.48 -29.36 7.87
N GLU A 124 -11.80 -30.58 8.35
CA GLU A 124 -13.16 -30.97 8.66
C GLU A 124 -13.40 -30.71 10.15
N LEU A 125 -14.53 -30.08 10.46
CA LEU A 125 -14.92 -29.69 11.81
C LEU A 125 -16.17 -30.46 12.26
N PRO A 126 -16.27 -30.84 13.54
CA PRO A 126 -17.42 -31.54 14.07
C PRO A 126 -18.64 -30.60 14.09
N THR A 127 -19.68 -30.93 13.31
CA THR A 127 -20.88 -30.10 13.11
C THR A 127 -21.81 -30.06 14.31
N ASP A 128 -21.61 -30.92 15.31
CA ASP A 128 -22.34 -30.94 16.56
C ASP A 128 -21.85 -29.90 17.59
N VAL A 129 -20.75 -29.21 17.30
CA VAL A 129 -20.22 -28.13 18.15
C VAL A 129 -20.95 -26.82 17.83
N PRO A 130 -21.52 -26.11 18.84
CA PRO A 130 -22.34 -24.92 18.61
C PRO A 130 -21.65 -23.83 17.75
N ILE A 131 -20.41 -23.51 18.03
CA ILE A 131 -19.67 -22.49 17.27
C ILE A 131 -19.42 -22.92 15.82
N VAL A 132 -19.17 -24.19 15.57
CA VAL A 132 -19.01 -24.74 14.22
C VAL A 132 -20.34 -24.67 13.48
N LYS A 133 -21.43 -25.08 14.13
CA LYS A 133 -22.79 -25.01 13.55
C LYS A 133 -23.17 -23.57 13.17
N GLU A 134 -22.76 -22.58 13.97
CA GLU A 134 -23.01 -21.16 13.71
C GLU A 134 -22.13 -20.62 12.57
N ARG A 135 -20.82 -20.89 12.61
CA ARG A 135 -19.82 -20.23 11.76
C ARG A 135 -19.40 -21.03 10.52
N CYS A 136 -19.53 -22.34 10.58
CA CYS A 136 -19.15 -23.27 9.51
C CYS A 136 -20.14 -24.45 9.44
N PRO A 137 -21.43 -24.21 9.10
CA PRO A 137 -22.49 -25.21 9.21
C PRO A 137 -22.26 -26.45 8.35
N SER A 138 -21.49 -26.36 7.26
CA SER A 138 -21.10 -27.51 6.44
C SER A 138 -20.11 -28.45 7.15
N GLY A 139 -19.42 -27.97 8.19
CA GLY A 139 -18.30 -28.68 8.79
C GLY A 139 -17.03 -28.65 7.94
N GLU A 140 -17.08 -28.18 6.72
CA GLU A 140 -15.90 -28.03 5.86
C GLU A 140 -15.34 -26.62 5.97
N MET A 141 -14.09 -26.50 6.41
CA MET A 141 -13.36 -25.24 6.48
C MET A 141 -12.21 -25.24 5.51
N ALA A 142 -12.07 -24.15 4.74
CA ALA A 142 -10.85 -23.83 4.00
C ALA A 142 -10.64 -22.32 4.02
N TYR A 143 -9.37 -21.90 4.12
CA TYR A 143 -8.97 -20.50 4.08
C TYR A 143 -7.51 -20.37 3.63
N VAL A 144 -7.16 -19.20 3.11
CA VAL A 144 -5.79 -18.90 2.73
C VAL A 144 -5.00 -18.54 3.98
N LEU A 145 -4.08 -19.42 4.38
CA LEU A 145 -3.15 -19.18 5.49
C LEU A 145 -2.16 -18.07 5.12
N GLU A 146 -1.60 -18.19 3.92
CA GLU A 146 -0.70 -17.22 3.33
C GLU A 146 -0.75 -17.24 1.82
N ALA A 147 -0.57 -16.09 1.21
CA ALA A 147 -0.27 -15.96 -0.20
C ALA A 147 0.65 -14.77 -0.42
N ALA A 148 1.49 -14.86 -1.43
CA ALA A 148 2.27 -13.74 -1.91
C ALA A 148 2.33 -13.80 -3.44
N THR A 149 1.92 -12.72 -4.09
CA THR A 149 1.97 -12.62 -5.55
C THR A 149 2.56 -11.28 -5.95
N ARG A 150 3.13 -11.23 -7.14
CA ARG A 150 3.50 -9.97 -7.76
C ARG A 150 2.26 -9.09 -7.95
N PRO A 151 2.37 -7.77 -7.87
CA PRO A 151 1.24 -6.88 -8.12
C PRO A 151 0.84 -6.89 -9.61
N PRO A 152 -0.42 -6.55 -9.94
CA PRO A 152 -0.90 -6.54 -11.33
C PRO A 152 -0.15 -5.61 -12.29
N ALA A 153 0.54 -4.61 -11.74
CA ALA A 153 1.38 -3.67 -12.51
C ALA A 153 2.80 -4.19 -12.80
N TRP A 154 3.11 -5.43 -12.35
CA TRP A 154 4.43 -5.98 -12.58
C TRP A 154 4.68 -6.20 -14.07
N VAL A 155 5.80 -5.63 -14.57
CA VAL A 155 6.32 -5.84 -15.92
C VAL A 155 7.65 -6.56 -15.78
N SER A 156 7.90 -7.57 -16.62
CA SER A 156 9.18 -8.26 -16.62
C SER A 156 10.32 -7.30 -16.99
N GLU A 157 11.32 -7.20 -16.15
CA GLU A 157 12.50 -6.33 -16.37
C GLU A 157 13.37 -6.76 -17.56
N ASN A 158 13.18 -7.95 -18.09
CA ASN A 158 13.99 -8.51 -19.17
C ASN A 158 13.30 -8.35 -20.53
N GLY A 159 13.59 -7.26 -21.23
CA GLY A 159 13.11 -6.99 -22.58
C GLY A 159 13.55 -7.97 -23.68
N ASN A 160 14.43 -8.92 -23.39
CA ASN A 160 14.90 -9.97 -24.32
C ASN A 160 14.42 -11.35 -23.84
N GLY A 161 13.22 -11.76 -24.27
CA GLY A 161 12.68 -13.08 -24.01
C GLY A 161 11.92 -13.25 -22.69
N GLY A 162 11.69 -12.16 -21.95
CA GLY A 162 10.81 -12.16 -20.79
C GLY A 162 9.34 -12.35 -21.18
N TYR A 163 8.58 -12.96 -20.30
CA TYR A 163 7.14 -13.13 -20.47
C TYR A 163 6.49 -11.76 -20.30
N ALA A 164 6.14 -11.12 -21.43
CA ALA A 164 5.47 -9.83 -21.42
C ALA A 164 4.09 -9.99 -20.77
N VAL A 165 3.94 -9.44 -19.59
CA VAL A 165 2.65 -9.25 -18.94
C VAL A 165 2.23 -7.82 -19.22
N ALA A 166 1.06 -7.64 -19.84
CA ALA A 166 0.47 -6.30 -19.96
C ALA A 166 0.09 -5.81 -18.56
N GLY A 167 0.95 -5.00 -17.97
CA GLY A 167 0.70 -4.36 -16.69
C GLY A 167 -0.57 -3.50 -16.75
N VAL A 168 -1.21 -3.31 -15.62
CA VAL A 168 -2.24 -2.27 -15.47
C VAL A 168 -1.50 -0.95 -15.31
N THR A 169 -1.65 -0.05 -16.26
CA THR A 169 -1.13 1.32 -16.15
C THR A 169 -1.82 2.05 -15.00
N ASN A 170 -1.14 2.99 -14.39
CA ASN A 170 -1.66 3.82 -13.28
C ASN A 170 -2.06 3.02 -12.01
N TYR A 171 -1.45 1.87 -11.78
CA TYR A 171 -1.68 0.99 -10.65
C TYR A 171 -0.39 0.87 -9.83
N TYR A 172 -0.38 1.42 -8.63
CA TYR A 172 0.79 1.55 -7.79
C TYR A 172 0.61 0.78 -6.49
N VAL A 173 1.46 -0.21 -6.24
CA VAL A 173 1.60 -0.89 -4.96
C VAL A 173 2.99 -0.59 -4.44
N HIS A 174 3.07 0.28 -3.45
CA HIS A 174 4.35 0.77 -2.93
C HIS A 174 4.87 -0.09 -1.78
N CYS A 175 3.96 -0.58 -0.94
CA CYS A 175 4.30 -1.48 0.15
C CYS A 175 4.43 -2.91 -0.40
N GLN A 176 5.68 -3.39 -0.54
CA GLN A 176 6.02 -4.70 -1.10
C GLN A 176 7.26 -5.26 -0.41
N ARG A 177 7.32 -6.60 -0.32
CA ARG A 177 8.47 -7.34 0.19
C ARG A 177 8.75 -8.56 -0.68
N GLU A 178 9.96 -9.08 -0.61
CA GLU A 178 10.34 -10.35 -1.23
C GLU A 178 9.96 -11.52 -0.31
N PHE A 179 9.21 -12.50 -0.86
CA PHE A 179 8.74 -13.67 -0.12
C PHE A 179 9.38 -14.94 -0.63
N LYS A 180 10.30 -15.52 0.14
CA LYS A 180 10.95 -16.78 -0.22
C LYS A 180 10.02 -17.96 0.01
N THR A 181 9.88 -18.81 -1.00
CA THR A 181 9.15 -20.07 -0.92
C THR A 181 9.91 -21.18 -1.61
N THR A 182 9.84 -22.41 -1.08
CA THR A 182 10.54 -23.58 -1.61
C THR A 182 9.52 -24.54 -2.21
N ILE A 183 9.54 -24.72 -3.52
CA ILE A 183 8.63 -25.61 -4.27
C ILE A 183 9.30 -26.96 -4.49
N GLY A 184 8.58 -28.03 -4.27
CA GLY A 184 9.03 -29.41 -4.40
C GLY A 184 9.37 -30.11 -3.09
N PRO A 185 9.60 -31.43 -3.13
CA PRO A 185 9.95 -32.24 -1.96
C PRO A 185 11.42 -32.02 -1.55
N ARG A 186 11.76 -32.41 -0.31
CA ARG A 186 13.14 -32.35 0.18
C ARG A 186 14.09 -33.06 -0.78
N GLY A 187 15.23 -32.44 -1.08
CA GLY A 187 16.23 -32.96 -2.03
C GLY A 187 15.91 -32.77 -3.51
N ALA A 188 14.68 -32.36 -3.87
CA ALA A 188 14.26 -32.10 -5.24
C ALA A 188 13.47 -30.79 -5.38
N SER A 189 13.76 -29.82 -4.51
CA SER A 189 13.09 -28.53 -4.44
C SER A 189 13.85 -27.42 -5.16
N ARG A 190 13.15 -26.31 -5.42
CA ARG A 190 13.72 -25.05 -5.91
C ARG A 190 13.12 -23.86 -5.15
N GLU A 191 13.96 -22.87 -4.81
CA GLU A 191 13.54 -21.63 -4.15
C GLU A 191 13.07 -20.61 -5.20
N TYR A 192 11.98 -19.92 -4.86
CA TYR A 192 11.41 -18.82 -5.61
C TYR A 192 11.10 -17.66 -4.64
N ALA A 193 11.14 -16.43 -5.15
CA ALA A 193 10.97 -15.25 -4.34
C ALA A 193 10.20 -14.16 -5.11
N PRO A 194 8.85 -14.16 -5.10
CA PRO A 194 8.11 -13.07 -5.69
C PRO A 194 8.20 -11.83 -4.81
N LYS A 195 8.38 -10.67 -5.42
CA LYS A 195 8.24 -9.39 -4.74
C LYS A 195 6.78 -8.94 -4.83
N GLY A 196 6.13 -8.68 -3.69
CA GLY A 196 4.73 -8.31 -3.63
C GLY A 196 4.24 -8.08 -2.21
N ALA A 197 2.94 -8.24 -1.97
CA ALA A 197 2.34 -8.12 -0.66
C ALA A 197 1.93 -9.49 -0.10
N PHE A 198 2.04 -9.61 1.22
CA PHE A 198 1.53 -10.76 1.97
C PHE A 198 0.00 -10.69 2.03
N PHE A 199 -0.65 -11.81 1.90
CA PHE A 199 -2.08 -11.96 2.03
C PHE A 199 -2.43 -13.18 2.89
N CYS A 200 -3.45 -13.04 3.73
CA CYS A 200 -4.06 -14.15 4.46
C CYS A 200 -5.55 -13.90 4.69
N GLN A 201 -6.29 -14.95 5.03
CA GLN A 201 -7.70 -14.86 5.37
C GLN A 201 -7.94 -15.15 6.85
N GLN A 202 -9.01 -14.60 7.39
CA GLN A 202 -9.54 -15.04 8.68
C GLN A 202 -10.22 -16.41 8.54
N ASN A 203 -10.17 -17.23 9.60
CA ASN A 203 -10.96 -18.45 9.67
C ASN A 203 -12.30 -18.25 10.42
N GLY A 204 -12.45 -17.13 11.12
CA GLY A 204 -13.67 -16.78 11.87
C GLY A 204 -13.91 -17.60 13.14
N LEU A 205 -12.95 -18.46 13.54
CA LEU A 205 -13.00 -19.26 14.77
C LEU A 205 -11.91 -18.86 15.76
N THR A 206 -10.67 -18.73 15.30
CA THR A 206 -9.50 -18.40 16.13
C THR A 206 -8.94 -17.02 15.85
N HIS A 207 -9.26 -16.43 14.68
CA HIS A 207 -8.87 -15.08 14.30
C HIS A 207 -9.91 -14.43 13.38
N VAL A 208 -9.91 -13.10 13.34
CA VAL A 208 -10.90 -12.24 12.66
C VAL A 208 -10.21 -11.29 11.67
N CYS A 209 -10.99 -10.48 10.94
CA CYS A 209 -10.49 -9.57 9.90
C CYS A 209 -9.34 -8.67 10.36
N ALA A 210 -9.37 -8.17 11.61
CA ALA A 210 -8.31 -7.32 12.13
C ALA A 210 -6.97 -8.08 12.30
N HIS A 211 -7.00 -9.36 12.71
CA HIS A 211 -5.81 -10.21 12.73
C HIS A 211 -5.23 -10.38 11.33
N ALA A 212 -6.09 -10.71 10.37
CA ALA A 212 -5.67 -10.88 8.97
C ALA A 212 -5.06 -9.60 8.41
N ALA A 213 -5.72 -8.44 8.60
CA ALA A 213 -5.24 -7.15 8.11
C ALA A 213 -3.91 -6.74 8.77
N LEU A 214 -3.76 -6.92 10.10
CA LEU A 214 -2.49 -6.67 10.79
C LEU A 214 -1.38 -7.58 10.27
N ARG A 215 -1.62 -8.88 10.12
CA ARG A 215 -0.64 -9.80 9.54
C ARG A 215 -0.24 -9.42 8.12
N MET A 216 -1.20 -8.97 7.30
CA MET A 216 -0.92 -8.49 5.95
C MET A 216 0.06 -7.31 5.96
N ILE A 217 -0.13 -6.36 6.88
CA ILE A 217 0.74 -5.19 7.02
C ILE A 217 2.10 -5.60 7.59
N LEU A 218 2.12 -6.26 8.76
CA LEU A 218 3.35 -6.57 9.49
C LEU A 218 4.28 -7.51 8.69
N ASN A 219 3.70 -8.40 7.90
CA ASN A 219 4.49 -9.30 7.05
C ASN A 219 4.85 -8.69 5.68
N THR A 220 4.21 -7.58 5.26
CA THR A 220 4.53 -6.91 3.98
C THR A 220 5.52 -5.77 4.17
N ALA A 221 5.30 -4.88 5.14
CA ALA A 221 6.11 -3.68 5.32
C ALA A 221 7.49 -4.04 5.88
N GLU A 222 8.52 -3.70 5.10
CA GLU A 222 9.91 -3.94 5.53
C GLU A 222 10.28 -3.06 6.72
N GLY A 223 11.02 -3.63 7.67
CA GLY A 223 11.55 -2.91 8.82
C GLY A 223 10.56 -2.72 9.99
N LEU A 224 9.29 -3.14 9.87
CA LEU A 224 8.36 -3.09 11.01
C LEU A 224 8.66 -4.20 12.04
N VAL A 225 8.87 -5.41 11.56
CA VAL A 225 9.24 -6.57 12.36
C VAL A 225 10.31 -7.38 11.66
N ASP A 226 11.17 -8.06 12.42
CA ASP A 226 12.29 -8.85 11.91
C ASP A 226 11.93 -10.33 11.64
N HIS A 227 10.73 -10.75 12.03
CA HIS A 227 10.21 -12.10 11.87
C HIS A 227 8.83 -12.12 11.19
N LYS A 228 8.33 -13.31 10.87
CA LYS A 228 6.98 -13.50 10.35
C LYS A 228 5.98 -13.56 11.50
N VAL A 229 5.08 -12.60 11.56
CA VAL A 229 4.00 -12.54 12.56
C VAL A 229 2.91 -13.56 12.22
N THR A 230 2.50 -14.34 13.24
CA THR A 230 1.46 -15.38 13.15
C THR A 230 0.17 -14.94 13.87
N ASN A 231 -0.95 -15.61 13.60
CA ASN A 231 -2.20 -15.39 14.34
C ASN A 231 -2.06 -15.74 15.81
N ARG A 232 -1.33 -16.83 16.13
CA ARG A 232 -1.08 -17.24 17.50
C ARG A 232 -0.34 -16.16 18.30
N GLU A 233 0.70 -15.57 17.71
CA GLU A 233 1.45 -14.49 18.34
C GLU A 233 0.55 -13.28 18.66
N LEU A 234 -0.30 -12.83 17.73
CA LEU A 234 -1.25 -11.75 17.98
C LEU A 234 -2.23 -12.09 19.12
N ASN A 235 -2.70 -13.32 19.17
CA ASN A 235 -3.57 -13.79 20.25
C ASN A 235 -2.85 -13.88 21.60
N GLU A 236 -1.59 -14.31 21.62
CA GLU A 236 -0.76 -14.37 22.84
C GLU A 236 -0.49 -12.97 23.41
N ILE A 237 -0.18 -11.99 22.56
CA ILE A 237 -0.02 -10.59 22.96
C ILE A 237 -1.30 -10.08 23.66
N LEU A 238 -2.46 -10.39 23.12
CA LEU A 238 -3.74 -9.96 23.66
C LEU A 238 -4.26 -10.84 24.82
N GLY A 239 -3.54 -11.89 25.21
CA GLY A 239 -3.99 -12.86 26.22
C GLY A 239 -5.27 -13.58 25.83
N ILE A 240 -5.54 -13.76 24.54
CA ILE A 240 -6.73 -14.45 24.05
C ILE A 240 -6.61 -15.95 24.28
N ASP A 241 -7.47 -16.48 25.16
CA ASP A 241 -7.62 -17.92 25.35
C ASP A 241 -8.80 -18.43 24.51
N HIS A 242 -8.52 -19.13 23.42
CA HIS A 242 -9.53 -19.67 22.52
C HIS A 242 -10.55 -20.60 23.20
N ARG A 243 -10.23 -21.17 24.36
CA ARG A 243 -11.15 -22.02 25.14
C ARG A 243 -12.24 -21.22 25.85
N LYS A 244 -11.93 -19.97 26.23
CA LYS A 244 -12.80 -19.14 27.07
C LYS A 244 -13.40 -17.95 26.34
N THR A 245 -12.64 -17.34 25.47
CA THR A 245 -13.00 -16.06 24.85
C THR A 245 -13.19 -16.25 23.36
N PHE A 246 -14.29 -15.75 22.85
CA PHE A 246 -14.50 -15.62 21.43
C PHE A 246 -14.43 -14.14 21.04
N ALA A 247 -13.53 -13.81 20.13
CA ALA A 247 -13.44 -12.46 19.53
C ALA A 247 -14.59 -12.26 18.52
N SER A 248 -15.85 -12.48 18.96
CA SER A 248 -17.03 -12.42 18.11
C SER A 248 -17.27 -11.02 17.52
N LYS A 249 -16.69 -10.00 18.13
CA LYS A 249 -16.88 -8.59 17.76
C LYS A 249 -15.70 -7.96 17.02
N GLY A 250 -14.70 -8.73 16.62
CA GLY A 250 -13.46 -8.21 16.08
C GLY A 250 -12.50 -7.72 17.18
N LEU A 251 -11.38 -7.12 16.78
CA LEU A 251 -10.48 -6.42 17.69
C LEU A 251 -10.91 -4.96 17.83
N SER A 252 -10.88 -4.43 19.06
CA SER A 252 -11.05 -3.00 19.28
C SER A 252 -9.80 -2.21 18.86
N VAL A 253 -9.94 -0.91 18.71
CA VAL A 253 -8.79 -0.01 18.40
C VAL A 253 -7.74 -0.08 19.52
N GLU A 254 -8.19 -0.22 20.78
CA GLU A 254 -7.32 -0.36 21.95
C GLU A 254 -6.50 -1.67 21.88
N GLN A 255 -7.11 -2.78 21.48
CA GLN A 255 -6.41 -4.05 21.29
C GLN A 255 -5.39 -3.98 20.14
N ILE A 256 -5.74 -3.28 19.04
CA ILE A 256 -4.78 -3.03 17.95
C ILE A 256 -3.60 -2.20 18.47
N ARG A 257 -3.86 -1.20 19.31
CA ARG A 257 -2.83 -0.39 19.94
C ARG A 257 -1.94 -1.23 20.87
N GLU A 258 -2.53 -2.10 21.69
CA GLU A 258 -1.79 -3.03 22.55
C GLU A 258 -0.81 -3.89 21.74
N ILE A 259 -1.24 -4.41 20.59
CA ILE A 259 -0.35 -5.15 19.67
C ILE A 259 0.78 -4.25 19.15
N THR A 260 0.46 -3.04 18.70
CA THR A 260 1.48 -2.14 18.14
C THR A 260 2.49 -1.70 19.20
N ASP A 261 2.03 -1.43 20.42
CA ASP A 261 2.89 -1.05 21.54
C ASP A 261 3.79 -2.23 21.98
N HIS A 262 3.24 -3.46 22.04
CA HIS A 262 4.02 -4.67 22.37
C HIS A 262 5.12 -4.94 21.34
N LEU A 263 4.82 -4.76 20.07
CA LEU A 263 5.78 -4.92 18.97
C LEU A 263 6.69 -3.69 18.78
N ASN A 264 6.55 -2.67 19.63
CA ASN A 264 7.32 -1.42 19.58
C ASN A 264 7.25 -0.74 18.20
N LEU A 265 6.05 -0.69 17.61
CA LEU A 265 5.82 -0.09 16.31
C LEU A 265 5.51 1.40 16.43
N ASN A 266 6.04 2.20 15.51
CA ASN A 266 5.62 3.58 15.36
C ASN A 266 4.37 3.65 14.49
N VAL A 267 3.28 4.20 15.06
CA VAL A 267 1.99 4.29 14.38
C VAL A 267 1.38 5.68 14.52
N LEU A 268 0.76 6.14 13.44
CA LEU A 268 -0.09 7.31 13.44
C LEU A 268 -1.55 6.89 13.30
N ALA A 269 -2.40 7.36 14.19
CA ALA A 269 -3.83 7.05 14.16
C ALA A 269 -4.66 8.28 13.84
N ALA A 270 -5.72 8.09 13.05
CA ALA A 270 -6.75 9.11 12.82
C ALA A 270 -8.13 8.56 13.20
N ASP A 271 -8.90 9.38 13.93
CA ASP A 271 -10.28 9.12 14.30
C ASP A 271 -11.20 10.07 13.50
N PHE A 272 -11.83 9.54 12.48
CA PHE A 272 -12.73 10.28 11.59
C PHE A 272 -14.13 10.47 12.19
N ILE A 273 -14.43 9.83 13.33
CA ILE A 273 -15.67 10.03 14.07
C ILE A 273 -15.57 11.30 14.90
N THR A 274 -14.46 11.43 15.63
CA THR A 274 -14.19 12.62 16.46
C THR A 274 -13.81 13.83 15.61
N PHE A 275 -13.10 13.59 14.48
CA PHE A 275 -12.65 14.65 13.56
C PHE A 275 -13.22 14.46 12.15
N PRO A 276 -14.53 14.64 11.97
CA PRO A 276 -15.20 14.37 10.67
C PRO A 276 -14.83 15.35 9.55
N THR A 277 -14.13 16.43 9.87
CA THR A 277 -13.62 17.39 8.88
C THR A 277 -12.34 16.93 8.20
N VAL A 278 -11.67 15.92 8.74
CA VAL A 278 -10.49 15.30 8.11
C VAL A 278 -10.96 14.30 7.06
N ASP A 279 -10.63 14.54 5.82
CA ASP A 279 -10.89 13.59 4.74
C ASP A 279 -9.96 12.38 4.87
N TYR A 280 -10.54 11.19 4.94
CA TYR A 280 -9.74 9.99 5.13
C TYR A 280 -8.83 9.68 3.95
N ALA A 281 -9.24 10.02 2.72
CA ALA A 281 -8.41 9.80 1.54
C ALA A 281 -7.20 10.75 1.52
N GLU A 282 -7.39 12.01 1.90
CA GLU A 282 -6.29 12.97 2.06
C GLU A 282 -5.34 12.56 3.19
N TRP A 283 -5.83 11.86 4.21
CA TRP A 283 -4.99 11.37 5.30
C TRP A 283 -4.22 10.10 4.93
N ILE A 284 -4.86 9.15 4.23
CA ILE A 284 -4.25 7.87 3.86
C ILE A 284 -3.26 8.01 2.70
N TYR A 285 -3.61 8.80 1.69
CA TYR A 285 -2.84 8.86 0.44
C TYR A 285 -1.35 9.20 0.66
N PRO A 286 -0.96 10.23 1.42
CA PRO A 286 0.45 10.55 1.62
C PRO A 286 1.24 9.44 2.29
N LEU A 287 0.63 8.66 3.17
CA LEU A 287 1.25 7.50 3.80
C LEU A 287 1.51 6.40 2.78
N VAL A 288 0.47 6.03 2.04
CA VAL A 288 0.55 4.95 1.03
C VAL A 288 1.50 5.34 -0.10
N GLU A 289 1.48 6.61 -0.54
CA GLU A 289 2.39 7.15 -1.53
C GLU A 289 3.86 7.09 -1.09
N SER A 290 4.09 7.18 0.22
CA SER A 290 5.42 7.04 0.83
C SER A 290 5.88 5.58 0.98
N GLY A 291 5.05 4.62 0.63
CA GLY A 291 5.32 3.19 0.83
C GLY A 291 4.94 2.67 2.22
N TYR A 292 4.24 3.45 3.01
CA TYR A 292 3.79 3.06 4.34
C TYR A 292 2.40 2.45 4.27
N ALA A 293 2.26 1.24 4.83
CA ALA A 293 0.96 0.57 4.88
C ALA A 293 0.01 1.24 5.86
N VAL A 294 -1.28 1.19 5.56
CA VAL A 294 -2.33 1.75 6.41
C VAL A 294 -3.38 0.69 6.71
N LEU A 295 -3.73 0.54 7.99
CA LEU A 295 -4.90 -0.21 8.42
C LEU A 295 -6.10 0.73 8.37
N LEU A 296 -7.12 0.39 7.58
CA LEU A 296 -8.35 1.17 7.48
C LEU A 296 -9.51 0.39 8.10
N ILE A 297 -10.17 1.01 9.08
CA ILE A 297 -11.34 0.49 9.78
C ILE A 297 -12.57 1.26 9.33
N PHE A 298 -13.59 0.55 8.85
CA PHE A 298 -14.84 1.15 8.38
C PHE A 298 -16.04 0.26 8.71
N ASN A 299 -17.23 0.83 8.63
CA ASN A 299 -18.48 0.07 8.82
C ASN A 299 -19.13 -0.20 7.46
N PRO A 300 -19.13 -1.43 6.98
CA PRO A 300 -19.99 -1.82 5.85
C PRO A 300 -21.48 -1.63 6.17
N ILE A 301 -22.34 -1.52 5.15
CA ILE A 301 -23.75 -1.16 5.33
C ILE A 301 -24.54 -2.15 6.20
N HIS A 302 -24.20 -3.43 6.11
CA HIS A 302 -25.01 -4.50 6.72
C HIS A 302 -24.24 -5.37 7.71
N THR A 303 -23.00 -4.98 8.07
CA THR A 303 -22.15 -5.77 8.95
C THR A 303 -21.52 -4.91 10.02
N GLU A 304 -21.08 -5.55 11.10
CA GLU A 304 -20.16 -4.94 12.08
C GLU A 304 -18.85 -4.52 11.39
N GLY A 305 -18.09 -3.64 12.03
CA GLY A 305 -16.87 -3.04 11.45
C GLY A 305 -15.97 -4.03 10.71
N HIS A 306 -15.38 -3.57 9.63
CA HIS A 306 -14.43 -4.33 8.82
C HIS A 306 -13.08 -3.61 8.76
N VAL A 307 -12.02 -4.39 8.57
CA VAL A 307 -10.64 -3.89 8.59
C VAL A 307 -9.90 -4.41 7.37
N VAL A 308 -9.22 -3.51 6.67
CA VAL A 308 -8.44 -3.85 5.49
C VAL A 308 -7.03 -3.24 5.55
N ALA A 309 -6.09 -3.87 4.85
CA ALA A 309 -4.75 -3.33 4.66
C ALA A 309 -4.69 -2.52 3.36
N VAL A 310 -4.38 -1.23 3.43
CA VAL A 310 -4.19 -0.35 2.28
C VAL A 310 -2.70 -0.31 1.94
N LEU A 311 -2.35 -0.71 0.70
CA LEU A 311 -0.97 -0.96 0.28
C LEU A 311 -0.54 -0.12 -0.93
N GLY A 312 -1.49 0.51 -1.60
CA GLY A 312 -1.24 1.24 -2.84
C GLY A 312 -2.47 2.02 -3.31
N HIS A 313 -2.40 2.54 -4.50
CA HIS A 313 -3.49 3.28 -5.13
C HIS A 313 -3.44 3.19 -6.66
N THR A 314 -4.53 3.60 -7.30
CA THR A 314 -4.58 3.90 -8.73
C THR A 314 -4.71 5.40 -8.91
N MET A 315 -4.21 5.95 -10.00
CA MET A 315 -4.41 7.35 -10.33
C MET A 315 -5.01 7.49 -11.72
N ASN A 316 -5.94 8.42 -11.86
CA ASN A 316 -6.51 8.77 -13.14
C ASN A 316 -5.89 10.08 -13.64
N SER A 317 -5.00 9.95 -14.61
CA SER A 317 -4.35 11.12 -15.23
C SER A 317 -5.23 11.81 -16.28
N ASP A 318 -6.30 11.16 -16.74
CA ASP A 318 -7.08 11.62 -17.87
C ASP A 318 -8.32 12.44 -17.48
N LYS A 319 -8.76 12.34 -16.21
CA LYS A 319 -9.98 12.97 -15.69
C LYS A 319 -9.71 14.13 -14.73
N TRP A 320 -8.64 14.86 -14.93
CA TRP A 320 -8.25 15.92 -14.02
C TRP A 320 -9.32 17.01 -13.82
N ASP A 321 -10.17 17.23 -14.81
CA ASP A 321 -11.08 18.37 -14.82
C ASP A 321 -12.32 18.16 -13.92
N CYS A 322 -13.05 17.07 -14.09
CA CYS A 322 -14.34 16.89 -13.42
C CYS A 322 -14.20 16.44 -11.97
N GLU A 323 -13.29 15.52 -11.68
CA GLU A 323 -13.22 14.87 -10.36
C GLU A 323 -12.29 15.59 -9.41
N ALA A 324 -11.19 16.14 -9.91
CA ALA A 324 -10.35 17.03 -9.12
C ALA A 324 -11.11 18.30 -8.69
N HIS A 325 -12.04 18.77 -9.50
CA HIS A 325 -12.91 19.90 -9.17
C HIS A 325 -13.87 19.59 -8.02
N LEU A 326 -14.36 18.36 -7.93
CA LEU A 326 -15.21 17.92 -6.80
C LEU A 326 -14.44 17.77 -5.48
N ALA A 327 -13.15 17.51 -5.55
CA ALA A 327 -12.25 17.46 -4.40
C ALA A 327 -11.70 18.83 -3.99
N TYR A 328 -12.15 19.87 -4.67
CA TYR A 328 -11.74 21.22 -4.42
C TYR A 328 -12.29 21.74 -3.08
N ARG A 329 -11.39 22.22 -2.24
CA ARG A 329 -11.76 22.78 -0.94
C ARG A 329 -11.30 24.22 -0.83
N PRO A 330 -12.23 25.17 -0.67
CA PRO A 330 -11.88 26.53 -0.32
C PRO A 330 -11.32 26.55 1.10
N GLU A 331 -10.10 26.96 1.24
CA GLU A 331 -9.48 27.22 2.54
C GLU A 331 -9.54 28.75 2.81
N ALA A 332 -9.48 29.15 4.08
CA ALA A 332 -9.62 30.54 4.49
C ALA A 332 -8.66 31.52 3.79
N PHE A 333 -7.60 31.03 3.15
CA PHE A 333 -6.56 31.84 2.51
C PHE A 333 -6.24 31.43 1.05
N GLY A 334 -7.12 30.77 0.36
CA GLY A 334 -6.94 30.30 -1.01
C GLY A 334 -7.45 28.89 -1.20
N THR A 335 -7.21 28.35 -2.36
CA THR A 335 -7.68 27.02 -2.74
C THR A 335 -6.51 26.14 -3.14
N TYR A 336 -6.63 24.87 -2.81
CA TYR A 336 -5.67 23.87 -3.26
C TYR A 336 -6.39 22.55 -3.54
N HIS A 337 -5.77 21.73 -4.36
CA HIS A 337 -6.16 20.35 -4.60
C HIS A 337 -5.15 19.43 -3.92
N ALA A 338 -5.61 18.62 -2.98
CA ALA A 338 -4.80 17.50 -2.51
C ALA A 338 -4.60 16.52 -3.66
N SER A 339 -3.40 15.96 -3.82
CA SER A 339 -3.15 14.99 -4.89
C SER A 339 -3.98 13.71 -4.75
N ALA A 340 -4.50 13.42 -3.55
CA ALA A 340 -5.51 12.39 -3.33
C ALA A 340 -6.76 12.55 -4.22
N ALA A 341 -7.02 13.76 -4.74
CA ALA A 341 -8.13 14.01 -5.67
C ALA A 341 -8.02 13.23 -6.99
N TRP A 342 -6.82 12.85 -7.39
CA TRP A 342 -6.56 12.03 -8.58
C TRP A 342 -6.52 10.53 -8.30
N VAL A 343 -6.73 10.11 -7.06
CA VAL A 343 -6.82 8.69 -6.69
C VAL A 343 -8.20 8.16 -7.03
N ASP A 344 -8.28 7.24 -7.98
CA ASP A 344 -9.53 6.57 -8.32
C ASP A 344 -9.87 5.47 -7.31
N HIS A 345 -8.86 4.72 -6.89
CA HIS A 345 -9.01 3.61 -5.96
C HIS A 345 -7.79 3.49 -5.05
N PHE A 346 -8.03 3.11 -3.82
CA PHE A 346 -6.99 2.50 -3.00
C PHE A 346 -6.84 1.03 -3.36
N VAL A 347 -5.61 0.56 -3.39
CA VAL A 347 -5.31 -0.87 -3.55
C VAL A 347 -5.21 -1.50 -2.18
N ILE A 348 -6.12 -2.39 -1.89
CA ILE A 348 -6.26 -3.02 -0.59
C ILE A 348 -6.05 -4.54 -0.68
N ASN A 349 -5.59 -5.12 0.43
CA ASN A 349 -5.77 -6.52 0.71
C ASN A 349 -6.95 -6.68 1.67
N ASP A 350 -7.97 -7.39 1.24
CA ASP A 350 -9.21 -7.65 1.97
C ASP A 350 -9.39 -9.16 2.13
N ASP A 351 -9.47 -9.63 3.36
CA ASP A 351 -9.57 -11.07 3.67
C ASP A 351 -10.84 -11.74 3.11
N ASN A 352 -11.89 -10.97 2.79
CA ASN A 352 -13.10 -11.48 2.15
C ASN A 352 -13.01 -11.45 0.61
N PHE A 353 -12.44 -10.37 0.03
CA PHE A 353 -12.44 -10.15 -1.41
C PHE A 353 -11.10 -10.50 -2.09
N GLY A 354 -10.03 -10.66 -1.33
CA GLY A 354 -8.73 -11.07 -1.82
C GLY A 354 -7.71 -9.95 -1.95
N MET A 355 -6.57 -10.30 -2.55
CA MET A 355 -5.44 -9.42 -2.68
C MET A 355 -5.59 -8.41 -3.83
N TYR A 356 -4.98 -7.24 -3.63
CA TYR A 356 -4.94 -6.15 -4.63
C TYR A 356 -6.34 -5.77 -5.14
N THR A 357 -7.29 -5.72 -4.25
CA THR A 357 -8.65 -5.27 -4.59
C THR A 357 -8.66 -3.75 -4.68
N CYS A 358 -9.33 -3.21 -5.69
CA CYS A 358 -9.48 -1.78 -5.88
C CYS A 358 -10.71 -1.29 -5.10
N MET A 359 -10.49 -0.42 -4.12
CA MET A 359 -11.54 0.20 -3.31
C MET A 359 -11.62 1.70 -3.63
N PRO A 360 -12.72 2.20 -4.18
CA PRO A 360 -12.85 3.61 -4.47
C PRO A 360 -12.88 4.45 -3.18
N PRO A 361 -12.20 5.60 -3.15
CA PRO A 361 -12.18 6.48 -1.99
C PRO A 361 -13.54 7.13 -1.71
N SER A 362 -14.39 7.26 -2.72
CA SER A 362 -15.74 7.81 -2.55
C SER A 362 -16.68 7.32 -3.64
N TYR A 363 -17.83 6.81 -3.25
CA TYR A 363 -18.92 6.50 -4.16
C TYR A 363 -19.91 7.65 -4.38
N LEU A 364 -19.81 8.72 -3.59
CA LEU A 364 -20.62 9.92 -3.82
C LEU A 364 -20.40 10.51 -5.22
N ARG A 365 -19.20 10.34 -5.76
CA ARG A 365 -18.85 10.81 -7.09
C ARG A 365 -19.64 10.10 -8.19
N SER A 366 -20.02 8.85 -8.00
CA SER A 366 -20.75 8.09 -9.02
C SER A 366 -22.27 8.27 -8.98
N LYS A 367 -22.84 8.74 -7.87
CA LYS A 367 -24.29 8.82 -7.58
C LYS A 367 -25.07 7.50 -7.79
N VAL A 368 -24.38 6.44 -8.21
CA VAL A 368 -25.01 5.18 -8.66
C VAL A 368 -25.19 4.22 -7.50
N LEU A 369 -24.30 4.27 -6.50
CA LEU A 369 -24.33 3.34 -5.38
C LEU A 369 -23.99 4.06 -4.05
N PRO A 370 -24.88 4.95 -3.55
CA PRO A 370 -24.64 5.70 -2.31
C PRO A 370 -24.41 4.82 -1.08
N GLN A 371 -24.86 3.55 -1.12
CA GLN A 371 -24.61 2.58 -0.07
C GLN A 371 -23.13 2.23 0.13
N TYR A 372 -22.27 2.52 -0.81
CA TYR A 372 -20.83 2.27 -0.74
C TYR A 372 -20.00 3.52 -0.47
N ASP A 373 -20.63 4.60 -0.04
CA ASP A 373 -19.91 5.80 0.34
C ASP A 373 -19.05 5.56 1.60
N LEU A 374 -17.79 5.25 1.37
CA LEU A 374 -16.82 5.00 2.45
C LEU A 374 -16.39 6.27 3.17
N THR A 375 -16.56 7.45 2.57
CA THR A 375 -16.21 8.72 3.23
C THR A 375 -17.03 8.95 4.49
N GLN A 376 -18.29 8.49 4.50
CA GLN A 376 -19.16 8.56 5.68
C GLN A 376 -19.01 7.36 6.62
N ARG A 377 -18.17 6.38 6.27
CA ARG A 377 -18.08 5.10 6.98
C ARG A 377 -16.69 4.76 7.45
N ALA A 378 -15.66 5.41 6.95
CA ALA A 378 -14.34 5.32 7.53
C ALA A 378 -14.40 5.79 8.98
N ARG A 379 -13.94 4.98 9.92
CA ARG A 379 -13.95 5.28 11.35
C ARG A 379 -12.57 5.61 11.86
N PHE A 380 -11.60 4.77 11.53
CA PHE A 380 -10.22 4.93 11.96
C PHE A 380 -9.27 4.55 10.83
N ALA A 381 -8.12 5.19 10.81
CA ALA A 381 -6.99 4.72 10.03
C ALA A 381 -5.75 4.72 10.92
N ILE A 382 -4.89 3.71 10.75
CA ILE A 382 -3.64 3.56 11.47
C ILE A 382 -2.53 3.36 10.44
N GLY A 383 -1.65 4.34 10.30
CA GLY A 383 -0.47 4.28 9.44
C GLY A 383 0.73 3.71 10.21
N PHE A 384 1.48 2.82 9.57
CA PHE A 384 2.68 2.19 10.14
C PHE A 384 3.91 2.85 9.54
N LEU A 385 4.73 3.48 10.37
CA LEU A 385 5.82 4.35 9.94
C LEU A 385 7.17 3.92 10.50
N PRO A 386 8.27 4.39 9.87
CA PRO A 386 9.58 4.38 10.52
C PRO A 386 9.56 5.12 11.86
N PRO A 387 10.41 4.71 12.82
CA PRO A 387 10.43 5.29 14.18
C PRO A 387 10.68 6.81 14.23
N GLU A 388 11.28 7.36 13.19
CA GLU A 388 11.68 8.77 13.12
C GLU A 388 10.53 9.72 12.68
N LEU A 389 9.40 9.17 12.23
CA LEU A 389 8.29 9.95 11.68
C LEU A 389 7.15 10.06 12.68
N ASP A 390 7.02 11.21 13.35
CA ASP A 390 5.99 11.43 14.38
C ASP A 390 4.89 12.40 13.94
N VAL A 391 5.18 13.24 12.94
CA VAL A 391 4.21 14.23 12.45
C VAL A 391 3.33 13.62 11.36
N PRO A 392 2.00 13.65 11.47
CA PRO A 392 1.14 13.19 10.39
C PRO A 392 1.36 13.98 9.09
N PRO A 393 1.48 13.32 7.93
CA PRO A 393 1.73 14.00 6.64
C PRO A 393 0.62 14.96 6.26
N TYR A 394 -0.61 14.72 6.70
CA TYR A 394 -1.73 15.64 6.55
C TYR A 394 -1.41 17.05 7.12
N PHE A 395 -0.79 17.11 8.30
CA PHE A 395 -0.41 18.40 8.90
C PHE A 395 0.79 19.02 8.19
N ALA A 396 1.74 18.21 7.73
CA ALA A 396 2.85 18.68 6.92
C ALA A 396 2.37 19.34 5.61
N GLU A 397 1.36 18.73 4.96
CA GLU A 397 0.73 19.30 3.77
C GLU A 397 0.04 20.64 4.07
N LYS A 398 -0.74 20.72 5.14
CA LYS A 398 -1.40 21.97 5.56
C LYS A 398 -0.40 23.07 5.89
N ALA A 399 0.69 22.75 6.57
CA ALA A 399 1.77 23.69 6.87
C ALA A 399 2.42 24.20 5.57
N SER A 400 2.67 23.30 4.61
CA SER A 400 3.23 23.64 3.30
C SER A 400 2.31 24.58 2.51
N ILE A 401 1.02 24.32 2.50
CA ILE A 401 0.03 25.21 1.87
C ILE A 401 0.06 26.60 2.54
N GLY A 402 0.21 26.66 3.86
CA GLY A 402 0.39 27.91 4.60
C GLY A 402 1.60 28.71 4.10
N ILE A 403 2.72 28.06 3.82
CA ILE A 403 3.92 28.69 3.26
C ILE A 403 3.67 29.24 1.85
N VAL A 404 3.03 28.48 0.97
CA VAL A 404 2.71 28.96 -0.40
C VAL A 404 1.88 30.24 -0.33
N ARG A 405 0.96 30.34 0.62
CA ARG A 405 0.15 31.55 0.83
C ARG A 405 0.97 32.73 1.34
N GLN A 406 1.91 32.50 2.27
CA GLN A 406 2.81 33.53 2.74
C GLN A 406 3.72 34.04 1.64
N LEU A 407 4.24 33.13 0.79
CA LEU A 407 5.04 33.49 -0.37
C LEU A 407 4.27 34.40 -1.32
N ARG A 408 2.95 34.24 -1.44
CA ARG A 408 2.10 35.15 -2.21
C ARG A 408 2.25 36.61 -1.75
N GLY A 409 2.31 36.87 -0.44
CA GLY A 409 2.46 38.22 0.12
C GLY A 409 3.85 38.83 -0.12
N VAL A 410 4.88 38.00 -0.30
CA VAL A 410 6.28 38.39 -0.46
C VAL A 410 6.68 38.52 -1.93
N LEU A 411 6.15 37.63 -2.75
CA LEU A 411 6.46 37.54 -4.16
C LEU A 411 5.52 38.50 -4.94
N GLN A 412 5.95 39.71 -5.18
CA GLN A 412 5.19 40.60 -6.07
C GLN A 412 5.22 40.09 -7.51
N PRO A 413 4.12 40.19 -8.25
CA PRO A 413 4.10 39.75 -9.63
C PRO A 413 5.16 40.49 -10.43
N ASN A 414 6.18 39.77 -10.86
CA ASN A 414 7.17 40.29 -11.76
C ASN A 414 6.66 40.06 -13.20
N PRO A 415 6.35 41.11 -13.96
CA PRO A 415 5.81 40.97 -15.32
C PRO A 415 6.74 40.21 -16.29
N GLY A 416 8.01 40.05 -15.93
CA GLY A 416 8.98 39.23 -16.66
C GLY A 416 8.90 37.74 -16.37
N ASN A 417 8.20 37.30 -15.31
CA ASN A 417 8.08 35.90 -14.93
C ASN A 417 6.64 35.40 -15.13
N ARG A 418 6.37 34.82 -16.30
CA ARG A 418 5.05 34.30 -16.66
C ARG A 418 4.57 33.18 -15.72
N TRP A 419 5.47 32.40 -15.14
CA TRP A 419 5.10 31.31 -14.25
C TRP A 419 4.62 31.84 -12.90
N LEU A 420 5.31 32.81 -12.36
CA LEU A 420 4.90 33.46 -11.13
C LEU A 420 3.54 34.14 -11.29
N GLN A 421 3.36 34.84 -12.42
CA GLN A 421 2.08 35.45 -12.76
C GLN A 421 0.98 34.38 -12.82
N ARG A 422 1.24 33.23 -13.46
CA ARG A 422 0.27 32.14 -13.57
C ARG A 422 -0.05 31.48 -12.23
N ILE A 423 0.96 31.28 -11.36
CA ILE A 423 0.74 30.81 -9.98
C ILE A 423 -0.17 31.80 -9.24
N TRP A 424 0.10 33.09 -9.36
CA TRP A 424 -0.71 34.14 -8.78
C TRP A 424 -2.16 34.10 -9.27
N GLU A 425 -2.36 34.05 -10.56
CA GLU A 425 -3.69 33.95 -11.18
C GLU A 425 -4.43 32.68 -10.71
N GLN A 426 -3.74 31.58 -10.53
CA GLN A 426 -4.31 30.32 -10.04
C GLN A 426 -4.71 30.42 -8.56
N LEU A 427 -3.86 31.02 -7.71
CA LEU A 427 -4.16 31.21 -6.31
C LEU A 427 -5.32 32.17 -6.06
N ASP A 428 -5.59 33.09 -6.99
CA ASP A 428 -6.70 34.04 -6.90
C ASP A 428 -8.02 33.50 -7.45
N GLN A 429 -7.98 32.44 -8.24
CA GLN A 429 -9.19 31.87 -8.83
C GLN A 429 -9.68 30.68 -8.01
N PRO A 430 -10.84 30.76 -7.34
CA PRO A 430 -11.38 29.68 -6.52
C PRO A 430 -11.51 28.33 -7.26
N GLN A 431 -11.54 28.34 -8.58
CA GLN A 431 -11.77 27.14 -9.40
C GLN A 431 -10.49 26.49 -9.93
N LYS A 432 -9.34 27.09 -9.75
CA LYS A 432 -8.10 26.58 -10.35
C LYS A 432 -7.08 26.08 -9.34
N GLY A 433 -6.87 26.75 -8.22
CA GLY A 433 -6.02 26.31 -7.12
C GLY A 433 -4.62 25.80 -7.49
N ILE A 434 -3.90 25.33 -6.52
CA ILE A 434 -2.63 24.61 -6.67
C ILE A 434 -2.81 23.14 -6.30
N VAL A 435 -1.93 22.28 -6.79
CA VAL A 435 -1.85 20.89 -6.36
C VAL A 435 -0.76 20.78 -5.30
N ALA A 436 -1.08 20.13 -4.21
CA ALA A 436 -0.13 19.72 -3.19
C ALA A 436 -0.07 18.20 -3.12
N ARG A 437 1.13 17.63 -3.19
CA ARG A 437 1.38 16.20 -3.03
C ARG A 437 2.45 16.00 -1.98
N THR A 438 2.08 15.35 -0.87
CA THR A 438 2.97 15.11 0.25
C THR A 438 3.38 13.64 0.31
N LEU A 439 4.68 13.40 0.51
CA LEU A 439 5.24 12.06 0.68
C LEU A 439 6.46 12.09 1.60
N GLY A 440 6.74 10.97 2.26
CA GLY A 440 7.95 10.78 3.05
C GLY A 440 9.16 10.52 2.16
N CYS A 441 10.29 11.10 2.50
CA CYS A 441 11.57 10.81 1.85
C CYS A 441 12.72 10.92 2.84
N THR A 442 13.83 10.26 2.53
CA THR A 442 15.10 10.54 3.21
C THR A 442 15.80 11.74 2.61
N LYS A 443 16.68 12.34 3.39
CA LYS A 443 17.55 13.42 2.93
C LYS A 443 18.36 13.02 1.67
N GLU A 444 18.88 11.80 1.67
CA GLU A 444 19.63 11.25 0.54
C GLU A 444 18.77 11.09 -0.71
N GLN A 445 17.54 10.55 -0.55
CA GLN A 445 16.59 10.42 -1.66
C GLN A 445 16.24 11.78 -2.27
N TYR A 446 15.99 12.78 -1.42
CA TYR A 446 15.70 14.12 -1.89
C TYR A 446 16.89 14.76 -2.63
N VAL A 447 18.11 14.65 -2.10
CA VAL A 447 19.32 15.15 -2.76
C VAL A 447 19.57 14.43 -4.10
N ALA A 448 19.38 13.11 -4.15
CA ALA A 448 19.50 12.34 -5.38
C ALA A 448 18.46 12.78 -6.43
N HIS A 449 17.22 12.99 -5.99
CA HIS A 449 16.13 13.50 -6.83
C HIS A 449 16.44 14.89 -7.39
N LEU A 450 16.92 15.82 -6.57
CA LEU A 450 17.36 17.13 -7.04
C LEU A 450 18.47 17.04 -8.10
N LYS A 451 19.46 16.17 -7.88
CA LYS A 451 20.54 15.96 -8.85
C LYS A 451 20.04 15.40 -10.17
N ALA A 452 19.03 14.51 -10.13
CA ALA A 452 18.44 13.92 -11.33
C ALA A 452 17.52 14.89 -12.09
N THR A 453 16.98 15.91 -11.41
CA THR A 453 16.04 16.87 -11.98
C THR A 453 16.67 18.20 -12.39
N VAL A 454 17.92 18.45 -11.96
CA VAL A 454 18.65 19.67 -12.30
C VAL A 454 19.22 19.59 -13.70
N ASP A 455 19.27 20.75 -14.34
CA ASP A 455 19.78 20.96 -15.69
C ASP A 455 21.16 20.39 -15.95
N SER A 456 21.35 19.87 -17.17
CA SER A 456 22.64 19.50 -17.76
C SER A 456 23.68 20.64 -17.74
N ASP A 457 23.25 21.87 -17.54
CA ASP A 457 24.10 23.06 -17.53
C ASP A 457 24.80 23.32 -16.18
N GLY A 458 24.59 22.46 -15.16
CA GLY A 458 25.33 22.49 -13.89
C GLY A 458 25.03 23.70 -12.98
N HIS A 459 24.06 24.51 -13.30
CA HIS A 459 23.73 25.74 -12.56
C HIS A 459 22.57 25.59 -11.57
N GLY A 460 22.26 24.36 -11.17
CA GLY A 460 21.15 24.09 -10.26
C GLY A 460 21.46 24.38 -8.78
N PRO A 461 20.40 24.51 -7.96
CA PRO A 461 20.51 24.83 -6.53
C PRO A 461 21.10 23.70 -5.68
N VAL A 462 21.43 22.55 -6.27
CA VAL A 462 21.81 21.32 -5.55
C VAL A 462 22.92 21.55 -4.53
N SER A 463 23.98 22.30 -4.88
CA SER A 463 25.09 22.53 -3.95
C SER A 463 24.69 23.42 -2.76
N ALA A 464 23.84 24.40 -2.99
CA ALA A 464 23.34 25.28 -1.92
C ALA A 464 22.35 24.53 -1.03
N ILE A 465 21.40 23.81 -1.62
CA ILE A 465 20.43 23.00 -0.89
C ILE A 465 21.10 21.88 -0.11
N SER A 466 22.09 21.18 -0.71
CA SER A 466 22.83 20.13 0.00
C SER A 466 23.56 20.66 1.23
N LYS A 467 24.11 21.87 1.16
CA LYS A 467 24.76 22.51 2.33
C LYS A 467 23.77 22.80 3.46
N VAL A 468 22.57 23.22 3.10
CA VAL A 468 21.48 23.47 4.06
C VAL A 468 21.03 22.18 4.71
N LEU A 469 20.89 21.13 3.91
CA LEU A 469 20.40 19.82 4.38
C LEU A 469 21.41 19.04 5.22
N VAL A 470 22.68 19.51 5.37
CA VAL A 470 23.68 18.85 6.23
C VAL A 470 23.12 18.63 7.64
N ASN A 471 22.43 19.62 8.19
CA ASN A 471 21.86 19.57 9.55
C ASN A 471 20.38 19.16 9.58
N ALA A 472 19.80 18.81 8.43
CA ALA A 472 18.42 18.35 8.38
C ALA A 472 18.30 16.91 8.94
N PRO A 473 17.14 16.54 9.50
CA PRO A 473 16.86 15.16 9.88
C PRO A 473 16.94 14.23 8.67
N ASP A 474 17.21 12.95 8.93
CA ASP A 474 17.37 11.97 7.86
C ASP A 474 16.02 11.65 7.18
N HIS A 475 14.91 11.76 7.91
CA HIS A 475 13.55 11.60 7.39
C HIS A 475 12.78 12.92 7.40
N LEU A 476 12.10 13.18 6.29
CA LEU A 476 11.40 14.43 6.01
C LEU A 476 10.05 14.15 5.34
N TRP A 477 9.10 15.06 5.53
CA TRP A 477 7.97 15.17 4.62
C TRP A 477 8.30 16.15 3.50
N LEU A 478 8.19 15.69 2.27
CA LEU A 478 8.27 16.51 1.07
C LEU A 478 6.86 16.82 0.59
N THR A 479 6.52 18.10 0.49
CA THR A 479 5.33 18.54 -0.23
C THR A 479 5.74 19.15 -1.56
N GLU A 480 5.37 18.49 -2.64
CA GLU A 480 5.52 18.99 -3.99
C GLU A 480 4.34 19.89 -4.34
N VAL A 481 4.63 21.03 -4.92
CA VAL A 481 3.62 22.01 -5.33
C VAL A 481 3.57 22.09 -6.85
N SER A 482 2.38 22.03 -7.40
CA SER A 482 2.16 22.08 -8.86
C SER A 482 0.88 22.86 -9.22
N LEU A 483 0.63 22.98 -10.51
CA LEU A 483 -0.66 23.39 -11.05
C LEU A 483 -1.41 22.16 -11.58
N PRO A 484 -2.74 22.14 -11.56
CA PRO A 484 -3.52 21.01 -12.06
C PRO A 484 -3.10 20.55 -13.46
N ASP A 485 -2.97 21.47 -14.41
CA ASP A 485 -2.57 21.17 -15.78
C ASP A 485 -1.18 20.51 -15.89
N LEU A 486 -0.23 20.97 -15.06
CA LEU A 486 1.14 20.44 -15.06
C LEU A 486 1.22 19.09 -14.35
N TYR A 487 0.46 18.95 -13.28
CA TYR A 487 0.47 17.73 -12.48
C TYR A 487 -0.13 16.56 -13.26
N THR A 488 -1.29 16.77 -13.88
CA THR A 488 -2.00 15.70 -14.59
C THR A 488 -1.36 15.30 -15.89
N ALA A 489 -1.01 16.28 -16.75
CA ALA A 489 -0.48 15.98 -18.07
C ALA A 489 0.95 15.45 -18.06
N ASN A 490 1.80 16.01 -17.22
CA ASN A 490 3.25 15.80 -17.31
C ASN A 490 3.92 15.36 -16.00
N LYS A 491 3.17 15.26 -14.90
CA LYS A 491 3.74 15.00 -13.56
C LYS A 491 4.86 15.98 -13.21
N HIS A 492 4.67 17.24 -13.59
CA HIS A 492 5.61 18.30 -13.28
C HIS A 492 5.22 19.03 -12.02
N LYS A 493 6.20 19.57 -11.35
CA LYS A 493 6.04 20.40 -10.16
C LYS A 493 6.69 21.77 -10.34
N LEU A 494 6.22 22.74 -9.56
CA LEU A 494 6.74 24.09 -9.51
C LEU A 494 7.73 24.30 -8.37
N GLY A 495 7.65 23.48 -7.36
CA GLY A 495 8.49 23.62 -6.20
C GLY A 495 8.31 22.53 -5.17
N ASP A 496 9.15 22.59 -4.16
CA ASP A 496 9.25 21.64 -3.06
C ASP A 496 9.25 22.37 -1.72
N ILE A 497 8.54 21.83 -0.75
CA ILE A 497 8.58 22.26 0.63
C ILE A 497 8.94 21.06 1.50
N LEU A 498 10.05 21.16 2.21
CA LEU A 498 10.47 20.15 3.17
C LEU A 498 9.99 20.52 4.58
N VAL A 499 9.40 19.55 5.26
CA VAL A 499 8.85 19.70 6.60
C VAL A 499 9.52 18.70 7.52
N ASP A 500 9.90 19.14 8.72
CA ASP A 500 10.44 18.27 9.76
C ASP A 500 9.37 17.24 10.20
N ALA A 501 9.68 15.97 10.03
CA ALA A 501 8.76 14.89 10.32
C ALA A 501 8.87 14.36 11.76
N ARG A 502 9.86 14.84 12.54
CA ARG A 502 10.10 14.38 13.92
C ARG A 502 9.14 15.01 14.92
N ALA A 503 8.94 14.34 16.06
CA ALA A 503 8.30 14.93 17.22
C ALA A 503 9.11 16.11 17.80
N GLY A 504 8.43 17.00 18.53
CA GLY A 504 9.06 18.02 19.34
C GLY A 504 8.77 19.44 18.88
N LYS A 505 9.57 20.39 19.38
CA LYS A 505 9.35 21.84 19.22
C LYS A 505 9.27 22.30 17.76
N HIS A 506 9.93 21.58 16.86
CA HIS A 506 10.04 21.92 15.44
C HIS A 506 9.25 20.97 14.52
N GLY A 507 8.61 19.96 15.09
CA GLY A 507 7.81 18.99 14.33
C GLY A 507 6.69 19.66 13.55
N GLY A 508 6.54 19.28 12.30
CA GLY A 508 5.54 19.84 11.40
C GLY A 508 5.88 21.24 10.85
N GLN A 509 7.06 21.80 11.18
CA GLN A 509 7.47 23.11 10.66
C GLN A 509 8.20 22.99 9.32
N PRO A 510 7.89 23.85 8.35
CA PRO A 510 8.64 23.93 7.11
C PRO A 510 10.10 24.31 7.34
N MET A 511 11.01 23.52 6.79
CA MET A 511 12.46 23.73 6.93
C MET A 511 13.06 24.36 5.67
N LEU A 512 12.60 23.93 4.51
CA LEU A 512 13.08 24.39 3.22
C LEU A 512 11.88 24.59 2.31
N THR A 513 11.87 25.72 1.62
CA THR A 513 10.92 25.96 0.53
C THR A 513 11.72 26.28 -0.72
N TYR A 514 11.48 25.52 -1.76
CA TYR A 514 12.12 25.73 -3.05
C TYR A 514 11.06 25.80 -4.15
N VAL A 515 10.96 26.95 -4.78
CA VAL A 515 10.11 27.13 -5.95
C VAL A 515 11.02 27.17 -7.18
N TRP A 516 10.78 26.28 -8.14
CA TRP A 516 11.62 26.11 -9.33
C TRP A 516 11.83 27.42 -10.08
N GLY A 517 13.12 27.78 -10.21
CA GLY A 517 13.54 28.97 -10.91
C GLY A 517 13.34 30.29 -10.16
N TRP A 518 12.92 30.29 -8.89
CA TRP A 518 12.59 31.55 -8.28
C TRP A 518 13.12 31.86 -6.90
N LEU A 519 13.02 31.02 -5.92
CA LEU A 519 13.59 31.34 -4.59
C LEU A 519 13.68 30.08 -3.74
N PRO A 520 14.86 29.66 -3.34
CA PRO A 520 14.97 28.87 -2.14
C PRO A 520 14.79 29.81 -0.94
N GLY A 521 13.67 29.68 -0.26
CA GLY A 521 13.48 30.22 1.07
C GLY A 521 13.86 29.16 2.09
N LEU A 522 14.73 29.51 3.03
CA LEU A 522 15.10 28.65 4.13
C LEU A 522 14.53 29.17 5.42
N GLN A 523 13.76 28.34 6.10
CA GLN A 523 13.41 28.56 7.49
C GLN A 523 14.28 27.63 8.34
N ILE A 524 15.21 28.19 9.11
CA ILE A 524 16.01 27.42 10.06
C ILE A 524 15.23 27.40 11.38
N PRO A 525 14.85 26.24 11.90
CA PRO A 525 14.05 26.13 13.12
C PRO A 525 14.71 26.74 14.36
N ASP A 526 16.04 26.75 14.43
CA ASP A 526 16.81 27.23 15.59
C ASP A 526 17.16 28.73 15.53
N ASN A 527 16.65 29.44 14.53
CA ASN A 527 16.83 30.88 14.50
C ASN A 527 15.81 31.54 15.46
N PRO A 528 16.25 32.30 16.48
CA PRO A 528 15.36 32.99 17.42
C PRO A 528 14.46 34.05 16.74
N ARG A 529 14.71 34.36 15.49
CA ARG A 529 13.82 35.15 14.63
C ARG A 529 13.36 34.25 13.48
N PRO A 530 12.16 33.64 13.59
CA PRO A 530 11.61 32.89 12.47
C PRO A 530 11.44 33.84 11.29
N GLY A 531 12.21 33.66 10.29
CA GLY A 531 12.18 34.44 9.06
C GLY A 531 12.68 33.58 7.91
N VAL A 532 12.05 33.75 6.76
CA VAL A 532 12.57 33.21 5.51
C VAL A 532 13.88 33.93 5.23
N THR A 533 15.01 33.25 5.36
CA THR A 533 16.28 33.77 4.86
C THR A 533 16.33 33.48 3.38
N PRO A 534 16.17 34.46 2.49
CA PRO A 534 16.31 34.22 1.08
C PRO A 534 17.75 33.79 0.82
N LEU A 535 17.94 32.59 0.29
CA LEU A 535 19.20 32.23 -0.33
C LEU A 535 19.32 33.15 -1.57
N SER A 536 20.28 34.09 -1.54
CA SER A 536 20.56 34.97 -2.67
C SER A 536 21.01 34.10 -3.85
N TRP A 537 20.13 33.92 -4.79
CA TRP A 537 20.40 33.22 -6.03
C TRP A 537 20.68 34.26 -7.10
N PRO A 538 21.73 34.14 -7.88
CA PRO A 538 21.86 34.98 -9.06
C PRO A 538 20.71 34.63 -10.00
N LEU A 539 19.77 35.55 -10.13
CA LEU A 539 18.75 35.52 -11.18
C LEU A 539 19.50 35.63 -12.51
N THR A 540 19.95 34.49 -13.03
CA THR A 540 20.34 34.45 -14.44
C THR A 540 19.06 34.74 -15.22
N GLY A 541 19.09 35.70 -16.13
CA GLY A 541 17.93 36.23 -16.86
C GLY A 541 17.26 35.23 -17.82
N HIS A 542 17.49 33.96 -17.65
CA HIS A 542 16.77 32.88 -18.29
C HIS A 542 15.60 32.50 -17.40
N ILE A 543 14.40 32.76 -17.89
CA ILE A 543 13.17 32.11 -17.39
C ILE A 543 13.46 30.61 -17.48
N PRO A 544 13.57 29.87 -16.35
CA PRO A 544 13.72 28.45 -16.45
C PRO A 544 12.50 27.94 -17.19
N VAL A 545 12.71 27.43 -18.38
CA VAL A 545 11.75 26.51 -18.97
C VAL A 545 11.54 25.49 -17.89
N LEU A 546 10.31 25.20 -17.49
CA LEU A 546 9.99 24.11 -16.60
C LEU A 546 10.52 22.83 -17.25
N ARG A 547 11.81 22.58 -17.06
CA ARG A 547 12.39 21.33 -17.45
C ARG A 547 11.88 20.33 -16.42
N GLN A 548 11.07 19.44 -16.88
CA GLN A 548 10.62 18.18 -16.35
C GLN A 548 11.16 17.82 -14.96
N ALA A 549 10.82 18.62 -13.95
CA ALA A 549 11.01 18.18 -12.60
C ALA A 549 10.00 17.05 -12.36
N LYS A 550 10.45 15.83 -12.56
CA LYS A 550 9.65 14.66 -12.21
C LYS A 550 9.37 14.69 -10.71
N VAL A 551 8.18 14.30 -10.35
CA VAL A 551 7.83 14.10 -8.94
C VAL A 551 8.69 13.01 -8.32
N LEU A 552 9.02 13.13 -7.04
CA LEU A 552 9.73 12.09 -6.30
C LEU A 552 8.81 10.90 -6.04
N GLY A 553 9.39 9.72 -6.01
CA GLY A 553 8.72 8.50 -5.57
C GLY A 553 8.23 7.62 -6.70
N PRO A 554 7.49 6.57 -6.37
CA PRO A 554 7.15 5.49 -7.29
C PRO A 554 6.28 5.92 -8.48
N CYS A 555 5.58 7.06 -8.39
CA CYS A 555 4.79 7.60 -9.48
C CYS A 555 5.59 8.32 -10.57
N HIS A 556 6.91 8.31 -10.53
CA HIS A 556 7.76 9.00 -11.50
C HIS A 556 7.83 8.30 -12.87
N GLU A 557 7.41 7.05 -12.95
CA GLU A 557 7.45 6.21 -14.17
C GLU A 557 6.10 6.17 -14.91
N TRP A 558 5.46 7.26 -15.00
CA TRP A 558 4.16 7.34 -15.72
C TRP A 558 4.33 7.29 -17.22
#